data_6eacf26b8dbe8a75d3fe141281dacd72
#
_entry.id   6eacf26b8dbe8a75d3fe141281dacd72
#
_cell.length_a   1.000
_cell.length_b   1.000
_cell.length_c   1.000
_cell.angle_alpha   90.00
_cell.angle_beta   90.00
_cell.angle_gamma   90.00
#
_symmetry.space_group_name_H-M   'P 1'
#
loop_
_entity.id
_entity.type
_entity.pdbx_description
1 polymer ?
#
loop_
_entity_poly.entity_id
_entity_poly.type
_entity_poly.pdbx_seq_one_letter_code
_entity_poly.pdbx_strand_id
1 'polypeptide(L)'
;MNPQQVLAQFQATGVETCFHDRHLNPQILSGIDGRNWRLKDYEARGGYQALRKILGVDGGEGLTPDQVIATVKESALRGRGGAGFPTGLKWSFMPRQFPGQKYLVCNSD
;
A
#
# COMPACT_ATOMS: atom_id res chain seq x y z
N MET A 1 22.94 -5.38 30.26
CA MET A 1 21.93 -4.33 30.37
C MET A 1 20.58 -4.94 30.70
N ASN A 2 19.83 -4.41 31.64
CA ASN A 2 18.47 -4.89 31.90
C ASN A 2 17.48 -4.23 30.87
N PRO A 3 16.26 -4.77 30.75
CA PRO A 3 15.29 -4.24 29.78
C PRO A 3 14.95 -2.76 29.98
N GLN A 4 14.91 -2.27 31.21
CA GLN A 4 14.62 -0.86 31.50
C GLN A 4 15.74 0.07 31.05
N GLN A 5 16.98 -0.36 31.18
CA GLN A 5 18.14 0.41 30.73
C GLN A 5 18.16 0.48 29.17
N VAL A 6 17.83 -0.60 28.51
CA VAL A 6 17.71 -0.63 27.03
C VAL A 6 16.62 0.32 26.57
N LEU A 7 15.44 0.28 27.20
CA LEU A 7 14.33 1.17 26.87
C LEU A 7 14.70 2.64 27.09
N ALA A 8 15.36 2.95 28.20
CA ALA A 8 15.82 4.31 28.50
C ALA A 8 16.80 4.83 27.42
N GLN A 9 17.69 3.97 26.91
CA GLN A 9 18.59 4.34 25.82
C GLN A 9 17.83 4.71 24.55
N PHE A 10 16.83 3.92 24.15
CA PHE A 10 16.00 4.24 22.98
C PHE A 10 15.25 5.55 23.16
N GLN A 11 14.71 5.81 24.33
CA GLN A 11 14.03 7.07 24.65
C GLN A 11 15.00 8.25 24.63
N ALA A 12 16.19 8.08 25.18
CA ALA A 12 17.20 9.13 25.25
C ALA A 12 17.76 9.51 23.86
N THR A 13 17.82 8.57 22.93
CA THR A 13 18.29 8.83 21.56
C THR A 13 17.19 9.35 20.62
N GLY A 14 15.94 9.45 21.08
CA GLY A 14 14.83 9.88 20.27
C GLY A 14 14.39 8.86 19.22
N VAL A 15 14.89 7.63 19.28
CA VAL A 15 14.46 6.54 18.40
C VAL A 15 13.04 6.11 18.78
N GLU A 16 12.13 6.18 17.85
CA GLU A 16 10.78 5.68 18.05
C GLU A 16 10.78 4.17 18.12
N THR A 17 10.09 3.61 19.11
CA THR A 17 10.02 2.16 19.32
C THR A 17 8.87 1.50 18.52
N CYS A 18 8.10 2.28 17.78
CA CYS A 18 7.12 1.78 16.84
C CYS A 18 7.74 1.63 15.46
N PHE A 19 7.06 0.90 14.59
CA PHE A 19 7.65 0.42 13.34
C PHE A 19 7.74 1.47 12.22
N HIS A 20 7.37 2.71 12.44
CA HIS A 20 7.71 3.77 11.48
C HIS A 20 8.81 4.65 12.06
N ASP A 21 10.00 4.17 11.86
CA ASP A 21 11.23 4.87 12.23
C ASP A 21 11.47 6.00 11.21
N ARG A 22 11.53 7.23 11.71
CA ARG A 22 11.73 8.42 10.87
C ARG A 22 13.16 8.55 10.33
N HIS A 23 14.08 7.76 10.82
CA HIS A 23 15.45 7.71 10.29
C HIS A 23 15.55 6.92 8.99
N LEU A 24 14.54 6.08 8.72
CA LEU A 24 14.44 5.34 7.47
C LEU A 24 13.66 6.16 6.45
N ASN A 25 13.78 5.80 5.20
CA ASN A 25 12.96 6.33 4.14
C ASN A 25 11.82 5.34 3.84
N PRO A 26 10.71 5.39 4.57
CA PRO A 26 9.67 4.40 4.45
C PRO A 26 8.95 4.52 3.10
N GLN A 27 8.61 3.38 2.50
CA GLN A 27 7.82 3.32 1.28
C GLN A 27 6.36 2.94 1.60
N ILE A 28 6.16 1.78 2.23
CA ILE A 28 4.81 1.29 2.55
C ILE A 28 4.11 2.18 3.58
N LEU A 29 4.84 2.63 4.58
CA LEU A 29 4.33 3.48 5.66
C LEU A 29 4.62 4.96 5.41
N SER A 30 4.93 5.32 4.18
CA SER A 30 5.23 6.69 3.80
C SER A 30 4.08 7.64 4.12
N GLY A 31 4.39 8.77 4.74
CA GLY A 31 3.42 9.81 5.07
C GLY A 31 2.55 9.53 6.29
N ILE A 32 2.75 8.42 6.99
CA ILE A 32 2.01 8.10 8.21
C ILE A 32 2.71 8.70 9.43
N ASP A 33 1.98 9.50 10.20
CA ASP A 33 2.49 10.16 11.41
C ASP A 33 1.80 9.70 12.71
N GLY A 34 0.91 8.71 12.63
CA GLY A 34 0.14 8.20 13.76
C GLY A 34 -1.10 9.03 14.12
N ARG A 35 -1.34 10.16 13.45
CA ARG A 35 -2.47 11.05 13.69
C ARG A 35 -3.36 11.23 12.46
N ASN A 36 -2.83 10.96 11.29
CA ASN A 36 -3.45 11.19 9.99
C ASN A 36 -4.14 9.94 9.43
N TRP A 37 -4.95 9.28 10.24
CA TRP A 37 -5.59 8.00 9.93
C TRP A 37 -7.00 8.13 9.34
N ARG A 38 -7.56 9.34 9.28
CA ARG A 38 -8.91 9.56 8.76
C ARG A 38 -8.94 9.58 7.24
N LEU A 39 -10.11 9.38 6.67
CA LEU A 39 -10.32 9.43 5.22
C LEU A 39 -9.79 10.74 4.61
N LYS A 40 -10.14 11.87 5.20
CA LYS A 40 -9.65 13.19 4.74
C LYS A 40 -8.12 13.30 4.73
N ASP A 41 -7.46 12.70 5.70
CA ASP A 41 -6.01 12.71 5.78
C ASP A 41 -5.39 11.84 4.68
N TYR A 42 -6.00 10.71 4.38
CA TYR A 42 -5.61 9.84 3.27
C TYR A 42 -5.79 10.55 1.92
N GLU A 43 -6.93 11.18 1.70
CA GLU A 43 -7.19 11.94 0.47
C GLU A 43 -6.23 13.11 0.30
N ALA A 44 -5.90 13.83 1.39
CA ALA A 44 -4.94 14.92 1.37
C ALA A 44 -3.52 14.47 0.95
N ARG A 45 -3.17 13.21 1.18
CA ARG A 45 -1.90 12.62 0.75
C ARG A 45 -1.96 11.98 -0.65
N GLY A 46 -2.99 12.22 -1.39
CA GLY A 46 -3.17 11.66 -2.72
C GLY A 46 -3.94 10.35 -2.76
N GLY A 47 -4.63 10.00 -1.66
CA GLY A 47 -5.48 8.82 -1.62
C GLY A 47 -6.57 8.85 -2.68
N TYR A 48 -6.86 7.70 -3.27
CA TYR A 48 -7.84 7.50 -4.34
C TYR A 48 -7.53 8.22 -5.67
N GLN A 49 -6.43 8.95 -5.80
CA GLN A 49 -6.09 9.60 -7.09
C GLN A 49 -5.91 8.58 -8.22
N ALA A 50 -5.24 7.46 -7.93
CA ALA A 50 -5.07 6.41 -8.94
C ALA A 50 -6.41 5.79 -9.34
N LEU A 51 -7.31 5.56 -8.38
CA LEU A 51 -8.66 5.04 -8.65
C LEU A 51 -9.45 6.03 -9.52
N ARG A 52 -9.43 7.32 -9.21
CA ARG A 52 -10.08 8.36 -10.01
C ARG A 52 -9.57 8.38 -11.43
N LYS A 53 -8.26 8.28 -11.61
CA LYS A 53 -7.63 8.19 -12.93
C LYS A 53 -8.10 6.95 -13.70
N ILE A 54 -8.15 5.80 -13.06
CA ILE A 54 -8.61 4.55 -13.68
C ILE A 54 -10.05 4.66 -14.12
N LEU A 55 -10.91 5.26 -13.30
CA LEU A 55 -12.34 5.42 -13.60
C LEU A 55 -12.65 6.62 -14.50
N GLY A 56 -11.70 7.52 -14.72
CA GLY A 56 -11.90 8.69 -15.55
C GLY A 56 -12.86 9.73 -14.97
N VAL A 57 -13.06 9.77 -13.66
CA VAL A 57 -14.08 10.63 -13.02
C VAL A 57 -13.76 12.12 -13.06
N ASP A 58 -12.50 12.49 -13.21
CA ASP A 58 -12.05 13.89 -13.28
C ASP A 58 -11.86 14.40 -14.72
N GLY A 59 -12.62 13.84 -15.66
CA GLY A 59 -12.60 14.23 -17.06
C GLY A 59 -11.58 13.53 -17.94
N GLY A 60 -10.88 12.52 -17.39
CA GLY A 60 -9.98 11.65 -18.14
C GLY A 60 -10.71 10.53 -18.86
N GLU A 61 -10.02 9.86 -19.78
CA GLU A 61 -10.57 8.72 -20.53
C GLU A 61 -10.70 7.43 -19.70
N GLY A 62 -10.06 7.41 -18.53
CA GLY A 62 -9.97 6.21 -17.72
C GLY A 62 -8.97 5.18 -18.28
N LEU A 63 -8.86 4.06 -17.61
CA LEU A 63 -8.00 2.95 -18.02
C LEU A 63 -8.79 1.65 -18.04
N THR A 64 -8.49 0.80 -19.01
CA THR A 64 -9.07 -0.55 -19.06
C THR A 64 -8.40 -1.44 -17.99
N PRO A 65 -9.07 -2.53 -17.58
CA PRO A 65 -8.43 -3.49 -16.66
C PRO A 65 -7.09 -4.03 -17.17
N ASP A 66 -6.97 -4.24 -18.50
CA ASP A 66 -5.71 -4.70 -19.09
C ASP A 66 -4.59 -3.67 -18.97
N GLN A 67 -4.91 -2.41 -19.17
CA GLN A 67 -3.94 -1.32 -19.00
C GLN A 67 -3.48 -1.21 -17.54
N VAL A 68 -4.38 -1.39 -16.58
CA VAL A 68 -4.03 -1.38 -15.15
C VAL A 68 -3.09 -2.56 -14.84
N ILE A 69 -3.43 -3.76 -15.31
CA ILE A 69 -2.59 -4.94 -15.10
C ILE A 69 -1.20 -4.75 -15.74
N ALA A 70 -1.15 -4.19 -16.95
CA ALA A 70 0.11 -3.92 -17.64
C ALA A 70 0.99 -2.95 -16.83
N THR A 71 0.39 -1.88 -16.30
CA THR A 71 1.09 -0.90 -15.45
C THR A 71 1.65 -1.55 -14.19
N VAL A 72 0.86 -2.39 -13.53
CA VAL A 72 1.32 -3.09 -12.31
C VAL A 72 2.41 -4.11 -12.63
N LYS A 73 2.35 -4.79 -13.77
CA LYS A 73 3.45 -5.67 -14.23
C LYS A 73 4.73 -4.89 -14.48
N GLU A 74 4.64 -3.76 -15.17
CA GLU A 74 5.78 -2.89 -15.46
C GLU A 74 6.43 -2.36 -14.19
N SER A 75 5.65 -2.04 -13.17
CA SER A 75 6.15 -1.56 -11.88
C SER A 75 6.97 -2.60 -11.11
N ALA A 76 6.89 -3.87 -11.51
CA ALA A 76 7.54 -5.00 -10.83
C ALA A 76 7.12 -5.14 -9.35
N LEU A 77 5.96 -4.60 -8.97
CA LEU A 77 5.43 -4.73 -7.61
C LEU A 77 5.26 -6.21 -7.24
N ARG A 78 5.71 -6.56 -6.05
CA ARG A 78 5.62 -7.92 -5.51
C ARG A 78 4.77 -7.95 -4.25
N GLY A 79 4.19 -9.12 -3.97
CA GLY A 79 3.45 -9.36 -2.73
C GLY A 79 4.33 -9.18 -1.48
N ARG A 80 3.71 -8.80 -0.38
CA ARG A 80 4.35 -8.57 0.92
C ARG A 80 4.00 -9.64 1.97
N GLY A 81 3.38 -10.73 1.53
CA GLY A 81 3.04 -11.86 2.41
C GLY A 81 4.16 -12.88 2.63
N GLY A 82 5.37 -12.62 2.11
CA GLY A 82 6.54 -13.48 2.26
C GLY A 82 7.03 -14.13 0.97
N ALA A 83 6.14 -14.58 0.09
CA ALA A 83 6.51 -15.25 -1.16
C ALA A 83 7.04 -14.29 -2.24
N GLY A 84 6.74 -13.01 -2.15
CA GLY A 84 7.18 -12.03 -3.14
C GLY A 84 6.63 -12.27 -4.55
N PHE A 85 5.46 -12.87 -4.67
CA PHE A 85 4.89 -13.19 -5.98
C PHE A 85 4.59 -11.91 -6.77
N PRO A 86 4.87 -11.86 -8.09
CA PRO A 86 4.59 -10.68 -8.91
C PRO A 86 3.10 -10.35 -8.93
N THR A 87 2.75 -9.17 -8.42
CA THR A 87 1.35 -8.76 -8.23
C THR A 87 0.59 -8.67 -9.54
N GLY A 88 1.16 -8.02 -10.54
CA GLY A 88 0.51 -7.86 -11.84
C GLY A 88 0.27 -9.20 -12.55
N LEU A 89 1.19 -10.14 -12.38
CA LEU A 89 1.02 -11.49 -12.92
C LEU A 89 -0.15 -12.20 -12.24
N LYS A 90 -0.22 -12.11 -10.90
CA LYS A 90 -1.33 -12.69 -10.14
C LYS A 90 -2.68 -12.11 -10.59
N TRP A 91 -2.76 -10.81 -10.78
CA TRP A 91 -3.97 -10.16 -11.25
C TRP A 91 -4.39 -10.62 -12.66
N SER A 92 -3.41 -10.94 -13.51
CA SER A 92 -3.70 -11.44 -14.86
C SER A 92 -4.34 -12.82 -14.89
N PHE A 93 -4.29 -13.56 -13.80
CA PHE A 93 -4.92 -14.89 -13.67
C PHE A 93 -6.41 -14.82 -13.35
N MET A 94 -6.96 -13.65 -13.06
CA MET A 94 -8.38 -13.51 -12.76
C MET A 94 -9.22 -13.98 -13.96
N PRO A 95 -10.11 -14.98 -13.78
CA PRO A 95 -10.96 -15.46 -14.87
C PRO A 95 -12.00 -14.41 -15.22
N ARG A 96 -11.89 -13.84 -16.42
CA ARG A 96 -12.74 -12.73 -16.84
C ARG A 96 -14.14 -13.16 -17.25
N GLN A 97 -14.25 -14.37 -17.79
CA GLN A 97 -15.51 -14.91 -18.30
C GLN A 97 -16.23 -15.81 -17.29
N PHE A 98 -15.82 -15.75 -16.04
CA PHE A 98 -16.51 -16.49 -14.99
C PHE A 98 -17.93 -15.96 -14.82
N PRO A 99 -18.97 -16.82 -14.97
CA PRO A 99 -20.37 -16.35 -14.97
C PRO A 99 -20.93 -16.03 -13.60
N GLY A 100 -20.25 -16.43 -12.53
CA GLY A 100 -20.70 -16.22 -11.16
C GLY A 100 -20.18 -14.93 -10.53
N GLN A 101 -20.55 -14.70 -9.29
CA GLN A 101 -20.07 -13.59 -8.49
C GLN A 101 -18.57 -13.72 -8.22
N LYS A 102 -17.83 -12.64 -8.37
CA LYS A 102 -16.43 -12.54 -8.00
C LYS A 102 -16.28 -11.81 -6.68
N TYR A 103 -15.37 -12.27 -5.85
CA TYR A 103 -15.10 -11.70 -4.55
C TYR A 103 -13.65 -11.27 -4.44
N LEU A 104 -13.41 -10.15 -3.78
CA LEU A 104 -12.07 -9.70 -3.40
C LEU A 104 -11.94 -9.79 -1.89
N VAL A 105 -10.92 -10.49 -1.42
CA VAL A 105 -10.59 -10.55 0.00
C VAL A 105 -9.26 -9.84 0.21
N CYS A 106 -9.26 -8.82 1.06
CA CYS A 106 -8.06 -8.08 1.41
C CYS A 106 -7.51 -8.61 2.75
N ASN A 107 -6.36 -9.27 2.68
CA ASN A 107 -5.64 -9.71 3.88
C ASN A 107 -4.65 -8.61 4.28
N SER A 108 -5.12 -7.69 5.13
CA SER A 108 -4.36 -6.50 5.54
C SER A 108 -3.86 -6.59 6.98
N ASP A 109 -3.72 -7.79 7.46
CA ASP A 109 -3.30 -8.07 8.83
C ASP A 109 -1.86 -7.65 9.14
#